data_fb48fee7b7bd1f7a869c54f060ae635f
#
_entry.id   fb48fee7b7bd1f7a869c54f060ae635f
#
_cell.length_a   1.000
_cell.length_b   1.000
_cell.length_c   1.000
_cell.angle_alpha   90.00
_cell.angle_beta   90.00
_cell.angle_gamma   90.00
#
_symmetry.space_group_name_H-M   'P 1'
#
loop_
_entity.id
_entity.type
_entity.pdbx_description
1 polymer ?
#
loop_
_entity_poly.entity_id
_entity_poly.type
_entity_poly.pdbx_seq_one_letter_code
_entity_poly.pdbx_strand_id
1 'polypeptide(L)'
;MDQPTVDPRTFLGDLDRQDLEKAIGEAELRTSGEIRIHIERTCDDPLHRGMEVFEALGMAAAQERNGVLFFLAVESRKFAILGDEGINNNVPAGFWDGIKEMMIREFVQGRFKEGLKQGVLAAGEQLATYFPAKPGDKNELPDTISFGDQ
;
A
#
# COMPACT_ATOMS: atom_id res chain seq x y z
N MET A 1 -0.60 27.63 20.01
CA MET A 1 -1.79 26.79 19.79
C MET A 1 -1.36 25.49 19.14
N ASP A 2 -1.59 24.41 19.82
CA ASP A 2 -1.22 23.12 19.30
C ASP A 2 -2.15 22.71 18.17
N GLN A 3 -1.59 22.22 17.07
CA GLN A 3 -2.41 21.67 16.01
C GLN A 3 -2.97 20.33 16.47
N PRO A 4 -4.21 20.00 16.09
CA PRO A 4 -4.76 18.70 16.44
C PRO A 4 -3.91 17.60 15.84
N THR A 5 -3.64 16.59 16.67
CA THR A 5 -2.90 15.41 16.23
C THR A 5 -3.79 14.58 15.31
N VAL A 6 -3.27 14.19 14.15
CA VAL A 6 -4.00 13.32 13.24
C VAL A 6 -3.89 11.88 13.72
N ASP A 7 -5.03 11.28 14.08
CA ASP A 7 -5.05 9.87 14.46
C ASP A 7 -5.15 9.01 13.21
N PRO A 8 -4.16 8.15 12.93
CA PRO A 8 -4.20 7.32 11.72
C PRO A 8 -5.43 6.41 11.67
N ARG A 9 -5.94 5.95 12.82
CA ARG A 9 -7.10 5.06 12.87
C ARG A 9 -8.40 5.75 12.48
N THR A 10 -8.50 7.05 12.68
CA THR A 10 -9.70 7.81 12.35
C THR A 10 -9.51 8.73 11.14
N PHE A 11 -8.31 8.74 10.57
CA PHE A 11 -7.98 9.54 9.40
C PHE A 11 -8.92 9.24 8.22
N LEU A 12 -9.23 7.96 8.04
CA LEU A 12 -10.22 7.51 7.07
C LEU A 12 -11.50 7.16 7.81
N GLY A 13 -12.65 7.59 7.29
CA GLY A 13 -13.94 7.13 7.81
C GLY A 13 -14.12 5.64 7.54
N ASP A 14 -15.08 5.02 8.22
CA ASP A 14 -15.34 3.58 8.08
C ASP A 14 -15.67 3.19 6.65
N LEU A 15 -16.46 4.01 5.94
CA LEU A 15 -16.81 3.73 4.56
C LEU A 15 -15.61 3.81 3.63
N ASP A 16 -14.74 4.78 3.84
CA ASP A 16 -13.52 4.92 3.05
C ASP A 16 -12.57 3.76 3.29
N ARG A 17 -12.46 3.31 4.54
CA ARG A 17 -11.63 2.17 4.87
C ARG A 17 -12.14 0.89 4.22
N GLN A 18 -13.46 0.66 4.27
CA GLN A 18 -14.08 -0.48 3.61
C GLN A 18 -13.88 -0.44 2.10
N ASP A 19 -14.00 0.75 1.49
CA ASP A 19 -13.78 0.92 0.06
C ASP A 19 -12.35 0.59 -0.34
N LEU A 20 -11.38 1.00 0.47
CA LEU A 20 -9.97 0.66 0.23
C LEU A 20 -9.70 -0.84 0.38
N GLU A 21 -10.27 -1.47 1.40
CA GLU A 21 -10.12 -2.91 1.59
C GLU A 21 -10.73 -3.69 0.43
N LYS A 22 -11.86 -3.22 -0.09
CA LYS A 22 -12.46 -3.79 -1.28
C LYS A 22 -11.57 -3.62 -2.51
N ALA A 23 -10.93 -2.46 -2.65
CA ALA A 23 -10.00 -2.20 -3.75
C ALA A 23 -8.81 -3.14 -3.69
N ILE A 24 -8.27 -3.42 -2.51
CA ILE A 24 -7.21 -4.41 -2.34
C ILE A 24 -7.67 -5.78 -2.85
N GLY A 25 -8.86 -6.21 -2.44
CA GLY A 25 -9.42 -7.48 -2.90
C GLY A 25 -9.58 -7.53 -4.42
N GLU A 26 -10.04 -6.44 -5.03
CA GLU A 26 -10.18 -6.36 -6.48
C GLU A 26 -8.83 -6.43 -7.20
N ALA A 27 -7.83 -5.74 -6.67
CA ALA A 27 -6.48 -5.77 -7.23
C ALA A 27 -5.90 -7.18 -7.16
N GLU A 28 -6.10 -7.88 -6.04
CA GLU A 28 -5.58 -9.23 -5.84
C GLU A 28 -6.28 -10.28 -6.69
N LEU A 29 -7.44 -9.97 -7.27
CA LEU A 29 -8.05 -10.84 -8.27
C LEU A 29 -7.28 -10.83 -9.60
N ARG A 30 -6.49 -9.80 -9.86
CA ARG A 30 -5.75 -9.64 -11.11
C ARG A 30 -4.32 -10.15 -11.05
N THR A 31 -3.77 -10.26 -9.84
CA THR A 31 -2.37 -10.63 -9.65
C THR A 31 -2.24 -11.59 -8.46
N SER A 32 -1.22 -12.44 -8.49
CA SER A 32 -0.86 -13.25 -7.33
C SER A 32 -0.11 -12.43 -6.28
N GLY A 33 0.23 -11.18 -6.56
CA GLY A 33 0.90 -10.29 -5.61
C GLY A 33 0.02 -10.00 -4.40
N GLU A 34 0.64 -9.89 -3.25
CA GLU A 34 -0.03 -9.59 -1.98
C GLU A 34 0.07 -8.10 -1.71
N ILE A 35 -1.06 -7.41 -1.63
CA ILE A 35 -1.11 -5.96 -1.48
C ILE A 35 -1.66 -5.58 -0.12
N ARG A 36 -1.00 -4.63 0.55
CA ARG A 36 -1.44 -4.16 1.85
C ARG A 36 -1.21 -2.66 1.98
N ILE A 37 -2.05 -2.01 2.81
CA ILE A 37 -1.93 -0.60 3.16
C ILE A 37 -1.63 -0.50 4.65
N HIS A 38 -0.67 0.36 5.02
CA HIS A 38 -0.37 0.69 6.40
C HIS A 38 -0.36 2.20 6.58
N ILE A 39 -1.04 2.68 7.61
CA ILE A 39 -1.16 4.11 7.90
C ILE A 39 -0.62 4.39 9.30
N GLU A 40 0.31 5.35 9.37
CA GLU A 40 0.88 5.84 10.62
C GLU A 40 0.69 7.35 10.73
N ARG A 41 0.92 7.89 11.91
CA ARG A 41 0.81 9.32 12.13
C ARG A 41 2.03 10.06 11.59
N THR A 42 3.23 9.64 11.97
CA THR A 42 4.49 10.31 11.59
C THR A 42 5.56 9.30 11.23
N CYS A 43 6.52 9.75 10.42
CA CYS A 43 7.77 9.02 10.20
C CYS A 43 8.82 10.01 9.69
N ASP A 44 10.10 9.67 9.85
CA ASP A 44 11.19 10.45 9.30
C ASP A 44 11.52 10.00 7.87
N ASP A 45 11.77 8.71 7.70
CA ASP A 45 12.10 8.13 6.40
C ASP A 45 11.05 7.05 6.06
N PRO A 46 10.17 7.33 5.08
CA PRO A 46 9.10 6.38 4.77
C PRO A 46 9.59 5.05 4.21
N LEU A 47 10.73 5.02 3.50
CA LEU A 47 11.27 3.75 3.01
C LEU A 47 11.80 2.91 4.16
N HIS A 48 12.56 3.51 5.05
CA HIS A 48 13.12 2.81 6.21
C HIS A 48 12.01 2.30 7.13
N ARG A 49 11.08 3.19 7.50
CA ARG A 49 9.96 2.80 8.38
C ARG A 49 9.06 1.78 7.70
N GLY A 50 8.81 1.95 6.40
CA GLY A 50 8.01 1.02 5.63
C GLY A 50 8.59 -0.38 5.60
N MET A 51 9.92 -0.50 5.53
CA MET A 51 10.58 -1.82 5.60
C MET A 51 10.40 -2.48 6.96
N GLU A 52 10.50 -1.71 8.04
CA GLU A 52 10.23 -2.23 9.39
C GLU A 52 8.79 -2.75 9.49
N VAL A 53 7.83 -2.00 8.98
CA VAL A 53 6.41 -2.40 8.97
C VAL A 53 6.21 -3.64 8.10
N PHE A 54 6.83 -3.67 6.94
CA PHE A 54 6.76 -4.81 6.02
C PHE A 54 7.14 -6.11 6.74
N GLU A 55 8.25 -6.09 7.47
CA GLU A 55 8.70 -7.24 8.23
C GLU A 55 7.78 -7.55 9.41
N ALA A 56 7.35 -6.52 10.14
CA ALA A 56 6.48 -6.70 11.30
C ALA A 56 5.13 -7.30 10.92
N LEU A 57 4.63 -6.99 9.72
CA LEU A 57 3.37 -7.53 9.22
C LEU A 57 3.52 -8.94 8.63
N GLY A 58 4.73 -9.47 8.57
CA GLY A 58 4.98 -10.80 8.02
C GLY A 58 4.84 -10.89 6.51
N MET A 59 4.98 -9.78 5.80
CA MET A 59 4.77 -9.74 4.35
C MET A 59 5.83 -10.52 3.57
N ALA A 60 7.01 -10.71 4.14
CA ALA A 60 8.06 -11.52 3.51
C ALA A 60 7.74 -13.03 3.50
N ALA A 61 6.66 -13.45 4.15
CA ALA A 61 6.25 -14.86 4.18
C ALA A 61 5.54 -15.32 2.89
N ALA A 62 5.18 -14.40 1.99
CA ALA A 62 4.58 -14.78 0.70
C ALA A 62 5.57 -15.61 -0.11
N GLN A 63 5.10 -16.72 -0.69
CA GLN A 63 5.98 -17.70 -1.36
C GLN A 63 6.79 -17.10 -2.50
N GLU A 64 6.19 -16.23 -3.30
CA GLU A 64 6.87 -15.63 -4.45
C GLU A 64 7.62 -14.34 -4.08
N ARG A 65 7.65 -13.97 -2.81
CA ARG A 65 8.25 -12.74 -2.33
C ARG A 65 7.72 -11.54 -3.12
N ASN A 66 6.42 -11.53 -3.40
CA ASN A 66 5.74 -10.52 -4.22
C ASN A 66 4.77 -9.64 -3.43
N GLY A 67 5.06 -9.41 -2.16
CA GLY A 67 4.30 -8.49 -1.34
C GLY A 67 4.56 -7.05 -1.74
N VAL A 68 3.52 -6.22 -1.68
CA VAL A 68 3.60 -4.78 -1.93
C VAL A 68 2.91 -4.05 -0.80
N LEU A 69 3.63 -3.13 -0.17
CA LEU A 69 3.11 -2.32 0.93
C LEU A 69 2.98 -0.86 0.48
N PHE A 70 1.77 -0.31 0.64
CA PHE A 70 1.51 1.11 0.51
C PHE A 70 1.58 1.71 1.90
N PHE A 71 2.61 2.49 2.18
CA PHE A 71 2.86 3.10 3.48
C PHE A 71 2.56 4.59 3.43
N LEU A 72 1.76 5.08 4.37
CA LEU A 72 1.41 6.49 4.46
C LEU A 72 1.55 6.98 5.90
N ALA A 73 2.33 8.06 6.11
CA ALA A 73 2.43 8.79 7.38
C ALA A 73 1.65 10.09 7.21
N VAL A 74 0.46 10.15 7.77
CA VAL A 74 -0.53 11.19 7.44
C VAL A 74 -0.13 12.58 7.92
N GLU A 75 0.41 12.69 9.14
CA GLU A 75 0.81 13.98 9.69
C GLU A 75 2.11 14.49 9.08
N SER A 76 3.05 13.58 8.82
CA SER A 76 4.32 13.90 8.16
C SER A 76 4.17 14.14 6.66
N ARG A 77 3.04 13.76 6.07
CA ARG A 77 2.77 13.86 4.64
C ARG A 77 3.82 13.16 3.80
N LYS A 78 4.18 11.95 4.22
CA LYS A 78 5.18 11.12 3.53
C LYS A 78 4.54 9.77 3.20
N PHE A 79 4.94 9.22 2.05
CA PHE A 79 4.48 7.88 1.68
C PHE A 79 5.56 7.14 0.90
N ALA A 80 5.40 5.82 0.83
CA ALA A 80 6.26 4.97 0.04
C ALA A 80 5.47 3.77 -0.48
N ILE A 81 5.91 3.23 -1.60
CA ILE A 81 5.45 1.95 -2.12
C ILE A 81 6.65 1.01 -2.03
N LEU A 82 6.49 -0.08 -1.29
CA LEU A 82 7.57 -1.03 -1.07
C LEU A 82 7.20 -2.38 -1.66
N GLY A 83 8.01 -2.83 -2.62
CA GLY A 83 7.89 -4.17 -3.18
C GLY A 83 8.96 -5.07 -2.59
N ASP A 84 8.60 -6.34 -2.32
CA ASP A 84 9.55 -7.33 -1.86
C ASP A 84 10.54 -7.70 -2.98
N GLU A 85 11.54 -8.50 -2.64
CA GLU A 85 12.61 -8.86 -3.58
C GLU A 85 12.09 -9.53 -4.86
N GLY A 86 11.03 -10.32 -4.76
CA GLY A 86 10.41 -10.94 -5.95
C GLY A 86 9.86 -9.91 -6.91
N ILE A 87 9.35 -8.79 -6.39
CA ILE A 87 8.92 -7.67 -7.22
C ILE A 87 10.13 -6.98 -7.84
N ASN A 88 11.07 -6.55 -6.99
CA ASN A 88 12.21 -5.75 -7.43
C ASN A 88 13.08 -6.48 -8.47
N ASN A 89 13.16 -7.79 -8.39
CA ASN A 89 13.94 -8.60 -9.32
C ASN A 89 13.27 -8.82 -10.69
N ASN A 90 11.97 -8.58 -10.79
CA ASN A 90 11.20 -8.93 -11.97
C ASN A 90 10.60 -7.72 -12.71
N VAL A 91 10.53 -6.55 -12.08
CA VAL A 91 9.97 -5.36 -12.73
C VAL A 91 11.09 -4.42 -13.18
N PRO A 92 10.85 -3.62 -14.22
CA PRO A 92 11.86 -2.67 -14.68
C PRO A 92 12.09 -1.53 -13.69
N ALA A 93 13.24 -0.88 -13.81
CA ALA A 93 13.51 0.34 -13.07
C ALA A 93 12.42 1.37 -13.38
N GLY A 94 11.99 2.11 -12.36
CA GLY A 94 10.94 3.11 -12.55
C GLY A 94 9.53 2.55 -12.62
N PHE A 95 9.35 1.27 -12.32
CA PHE A 95 8.04 0.61 -12.39
C PHE A 95 6.96 1.37 -11.62
N TRP A 96 7.30 1.90 -10.43
CA TRP A 96 6.35 2.58 -9.56
C TRP A 96 6.14 4.05 -9.87
N ASP A 97 6.95 4.64 -10.75
CA ASP A 97 7.00 6.10 -10.92
C ASP A 97 5.66 6.69 -11.35
N GLY A 98 4.99 6.09 -12.33
CA GLY A 98 3.69 6.57 -12.78
C GLY A 98 2.61 6.48 -11.72
N ILE A 99 2.64 5.41 -10.93
CA ILE A 99 1.70 5.22 -9.82
C ILE A 99 1.94 6.27 -8.75
N LYS A 100 3.20 6.51 -8.40
CA LYS A 100 3.56 7.52 -7.40
C LYS A 100 3.11 8.92 -7.83
N GLU A 101 3.35 9.27 -9.09
CA GLU A 101 2.94 10.57 -9.62
C GLU A 101 1.43 10.77 -9.54
N MET A 102 0.67 9.75 -9.90
CA MET A 102 -0.79 9.77 -9.81
C MET A 102 -1.26 9.95 -8.37
N MET A 103 -0.64 9.22 -7.43
CA MET A 103 -0.98 9.33 -6.02
C MET A 103 -0.66 10.71 -5.47
N ILE A 104 0.50 11.27 -5.83
CA ILE A 104 0.88 12.62 -5.39
C ILE A 104 -0.13 13.65 -5.86
N ARG A 105 -0.59 13.57 -7.10
CA ARG A 105 -1.60 14.49 -7.62
C ARG A 105 -2.88 14.48 -6.79
N GLU A 106 -3.30 13.32 -6.34
CA GLU A 106 -4.47 13.21 -5.48
C GLU A 106 -4.17 13.71 -4.07
N PHE A 107 -3.01 13.36 -3.52
CA PHE A 107 -2.63 13.74 -2.16
C PHE A 107 -2.50 15.26 -1.99
N VAL A 108 -1.93 15.98 -2.97
CA VAL A 108 -1.80 17.44 -2.86
C VAL A 108 -3.14 18.15 -2.87
N GLN A 109 -4.19 17.48 -3.36
CA GLN A 109 -5.56 18.02 -3.32
C GLN A 109 -6.34 17.54 -2.09
N GLY A 110 -5.67 16.84 -1.17
CA GLY A 110 -6.31 16.31 0.03
C GLY A 110 -7.13 15.04 -0.20
N ARG A 111 -7.05 14.44 -1.38
CA ARG A 111 -7.84 13.25 -1.73
C ARG A 111 -7.05 11.98 -1.43
N PHE A 112 -6.81 11.72 -0.16
CA PHE A 112 -5.95 10.61 0.28
C PHE A 112 -6.56 9.24 -0.02
N LYS A 113 -7.85 9.06 0.25
CA LYS A 113 -8.54 7.80 -0.05
C LYS A 113 -8.48 7.50 -1.55
N GLU A 114 -8.77 8.50 -2.38
CA GLU A 114 -8.72 8.31 -3.83
C GLU A 114 -7.32 7.97 -4.32
N GLY A 115 -6.30 8.66 -3.80
CA GLY A 115 -4.92 8.38 -4.18
C GLY A 115 -4.50 6.96 -3.83
N LEU A 116 -4.83 6.51 -2.63
CA LEU A 116 -4.55 5.14 -2.20
C LEU A 116 -5.32 4.12 -3.03
N LYS A 117 -6.59 4.37 -3.28
CA LYS A 117 -7.44 3.47 -4.06
C LYS A 117 -6.91 3.30 -5.48
N GLN A 118 -6.65 4.41 -6.16
CA GLN A 118 -6.12 4.39 -7.51
C GLN A 118 -4.75 3.73 -7.57
N GLY A 119 -3.90 4.00 -6.57
CA GLY A 119 -2.58 3.39 -6.48
C GLY A 119 -2.65 1.87 -6.36
N VAL A 120 -3.51 1.37 -5.48
CA VAL A 120 -3.72 -0.06 -5.27
C VAL A 120 -4.25 -0.74 -6.54
N LEU A 121 -5.27 -0.16 -7.18
CA LEU A 121 -5.85 -0.73 -8.38
C LEU A 121 -4.85 -0.73 -9.55
N ALA A 122 -4.10 0.36 -9.71
CA ALA A 122 -3.07 0.44 -10.74
C ALA A 122 -1.95 -0.57 -10.50
N ALA A 123 -1.56 -0.77 -9.24
CA ALA A 123 -0.55 -1.76 -8.89
C ALA A 123 -1.01 -3.17 -9.27
N GLY A 124 -2.26 -3.52 -8.96
CA GLY A 124 -2.81 -4.82 -9.32
C GLY A 124 -2.78 -5.06 -10.83
N GLU A 125 -3.16 -4.04 -11.60
CA GLU A 125 -3.17 -4.13 -13.06
C GLU A 125 -1.76 -4.29 -13.62
N GLN A 126 -0.80 -3.50 -13.16
CA GLN A 126 0.57 -3.57 -13.64
C GLN A 126 1.29 -4.83 -13.20
N LEU A 127 1.05 -5.28 -11.96
CA LEU A 127 1.65 -6.50 -11.44
C LEU A 127 1.13 -7.75 -12.15
N ALA A 128 -0.08 -7.69 -12.72
CA ALA A 128 -0.64 -8.84 -13.45
C ALA A 128 0.25 -9.30 -14.61
N THR A 129 1.04 -8.40 -15.18
CA THR A 129 1.98 -8.73 -16.25
C THR A 129 3.11 -9.65 -15.75
N TYR A 130 3.58 -9.44 -14.52
CA TYR A 130 4.71 -10.16 -13.94
C TYR A 130 4.28 -11.28 -13.00
N PHE A 131 3.15 -11.10 -12.35
CA PHE A 131 2.61 -12.03 -11.36
C PHE A 131 1.11 -12.18 -11.62
N PRO A 132 0.72 -12.87 -12.69
CA PRO A 132 -0.71 -13.04 -13.00
C PRO A 132 -1.40 -13.87 -11.91
N ALA A 133 -2.68 -13.62 -11.72
CA ALA A 133 -3.48 -14.41 -10.80
C ALA A 133 -3.54 -15.85 -11.29
N LYS A 134 -3.46 -16.79 -10.35
CA LYS A 134 -3.49 -18.23 -10.65
C LYS A 134 -4.80 -18.83 -10.15
N PRO A 135 -5.35 -19.83 -10.87
CA PRO A 135 -6.52 -20.54 -10.36
C PRO A 135 -6.23 -21.14 -8.99
N GLY A 136 -7.10 -20.88 -8.04
CA GLY A 136 -6.95 -21.38 -6.69
C GLY A 136 -5.98 -20.57 -5.80
N ASP A 137 -5.54 -19.41 -6.25
CA ASP A 137 -4.74 -18.53 -5.42
C ASP A 137 -5.49 -18.21 -4.12
N LYS A 138 -4.79 -18.33 -3.01
CA LYS A 138 -5.31 -17.93 -1.72
C LYS A 138 -4.65 -16.63 -1.30
N ASN A 139 -5.45 -15.77 -0.70
CA ASN A 139 -4.93 -14.56 -0.09
C ASN A 139 -4.13 -14.95 1.14
N GLU A 140 -2.80 -14.87 1.08
CA GLU A 140 -1.91 -15.25 2.15
C GLU A 140 -1.85 -14.20 3.26
N LEU A 141 -2.20 -12.95 2.94
CA LEU A 141 -2.18 -11.82 3.88
C LEU A 141 -3.58 -11.19 3.92
N PRO A 142 -3.98 -10.65 5.07
CA PRO A 142 -5.31 -10.02 5.17
C PRO A 142 -5.38 -8.73 4.34
N ASP A 143 -6.57 -8.45 3.80
CA ASP A 143 -6.82 -7.22 3.04
C ASP A 143 -7.05 -6.01 3.93
N THR A 144 -7.11 -6.21 5.24
CA THR A 144 -7.37 -5.14 6.20
C THR A 144 -6.22 -4.14 6.25
N ILE A 145 -6.57 -2.87 6.40
CA ILE A 145 -5.58 -1.80 6.58
C ILE A 145 -4.97 -1.94 7.98
N SER A 146 -3.65 -1.82 8.06
CA SER A 146 -2.98 -1.81 9.35
C SER A 146 -2.65 -0.37 9.77
N PHE A 147 -2.49 -0.17 11.07
CA PHE A 147 -2.25 1.16 11.62
C PHE A 147 -1.11 1.12 12.62
N GLY A 148 -0.26 2.14 12.59
CA GLY A 148 0.78 2.32 13.58
C GLY A 148 0.27 3.10 14.76
N ASP A 149 0.91 2.90 15.91
CA ASP A 149 0.55 3.58 17.17
C ASP A 149 1.25 4.93 17.34
N GLN A 150 2.11 5.30 16.41
CA GLN A 150 2.90 6.53 16.51
C GLN A 150 2.39 7.60 15.57
#